data_351d884507e106347613b2a59630aea0
#
_entry.id   351d884507e106347613b2a59630aea0
#
_cell.length_a   1.000
_cell.length_b   1.000
_cell.length_c   1.000
_cell.angle_alpha   90.00
_cell.angle_beta   90.00
_cell.angle_gamma   90.00
#
_symmetry.space_group_name_H-M   'P 1'
#
loop_
_entity.id
_entity.type
_entity.pdbx_description
1 polymer ?
#
loop_
_entity_poly.entity_id
_entity_poly.type
_entity_poly.pdbx_seq_one_letter_code
_entity_poly.pdbx_strand_id
1 'polypeptide(L)'
;IQVFSFNAALQLSATSTNLTFNAVGKTAPPSDITNLTYEPISDKEIRLRWDAVSDVDVRAGGRIHVRHSPKTDGSGTFSDATDLVFALSGASTEKVVPLLEGEYILKTQDDGDRFSTGETSIVIDLPEAQPKLLVQTRREDLDSPKFQGSKTNVGFDSGTNSISLAGTGNFDDSTDIDSETSIDDIGGVSTTGTYLFNETLDLGAVFSLDLRKLIQTDSVYSSDLIDSVTDIDARQDFDGVSSVDTNAEVFVQTSQDASSYSDFQKFANGTFKGRTFKFKCVLSTQDTNQDIRVSQLGYFAEFQRRTEQSTTTIASGAGSKSITFDHPFFTGTSALLGANSNPPAIGI
;
A
#
# COMPACT_ATOMS: atom_id res chain seq x y z
N ILE A 1 -40.48 10.90 14.41
CA ILE A 1 -40.29 10.54 15.84
C ILE A 1 -41.26 11.36 16.67
N GLN A 2 -42.01 10.68 17.52
CA GLN A 2 -42.87 11.35 18.51
C GLN A 2 -42.27 11.13 19.88
N VAL A 3 -42.11 12.20 20.64
CA VAL A 3 -41.61 12.17 22.01
C VAL A 3 -42.69 12.57 22.95
N PHE A 4 -43.00 11.73 23.89
CA PHE A 4 -43.93 11.99 24.98
C PHE A 4 -43.16 12.12 26.27
N SER A 5 -43.53 13.06 27.13
CA SER A 5 -43.09 13.05 28.51
C SER A 5 -44.02 12.19 29.36
N PHE A 6 -43.54 11.66 30.46
CA PHE A 6 -44.36 10.99 31.46
C PHE A 6 -44.00 11.50 32.86
N ASN A 7 -45.01 11.50 33.73
CA ASN A 7 -44.85 11.95 35.10
C ASN A 7 -44.36 10.77 36.01
N ALA A 8 -44.15 11.08 37.29
CA ALA A 8 -43.71 10.10 38.28
C ALA A 8 -44.70 8.92 38.47
N ALA A 9 -45.97 9.05 38.05
CA ALA A 9 -46.99 8.01 38.05
C ALA A 9 -47.05 7.26 36.69
N LEU A 10 -46.04 7.44 35.81
CA LEU A 10 -45.94 6.82 34.49
C LEU A 10 -47.09 7.16 33.54
N GLN A 11 -47.77 8.29 33.77
CA GLN A 11 -48.80 8.77 32.86
C GLN A 11 -48.15 9.61 31.74
N LEU A 12 -48.47 9.28 30.50
CA LEU A 12 -47.99 9.99 29.32
C LEU A 12 -48.65 11.36 29.23
N SER A 13 -47.92 12.33 28.70
CA SER A 13 -48.45 13.63 28.30
C SER A 13 -49.55 13.49 27.25
N ALA A 14 -50.60 14.30 27.33
CA ALA A 14 -51.66 14.29 26.31
C ALA A 14 -51.20 14.81 24.95
N THR A 15 -50.06 15.50 24.90
CA THR A 15 -49.43 16.05 23.70
C THR A 15 -48.03 15.48 23.49
N SER A 16 -47.67 15.23 22.25
CA SER A 16 -46.33 14.84 21.85
C SER A 16 -45.61 16.00 21.17
N THR A 17 -44.31 16.02 21.30
CA THR A 17 -43.46 16.83 20.42
C THR A 17 -43.08 15.99 19.23
N ASN A 18 -43.39 16.46 18.04
CA ASN A 18 -43.05 15.77 16.79
C ASN A 18 -41.76 16.33 16.23
N LEU A 19 -40.82 15.46 15.96
CA LEU A 19 -39.63 15.75 15.16
C LEU A 19 -39.79 15.04 13.82
N THR A 20 -39.86 15.82 12.74
CA THR A 20 -39.81 15.27 11.41
C THR A 20 -38.33 15.10 11.04
N PHE A 21 -37.93 13.90 10.84
CA PHE A 21 -36.59 13.53 10.39
C PHE A 21 -36.69 12.89 9.01
N ASN A 22 -36.07 13.51 8.03
CA ASN A 22 -35.88 12.84 6.75
C ASN A 22 -34.76 11.81 6.93
N ALA A 23 -35.12 10.53 6.97
CA ALA A 23 -34.14 9.47 6.81
C ALA A 23 -33.64 9.53 5.37
N VAL A 24 -32.50 10.13 5.16
CA VAL A 24 -31.75 10.00 3.91
C VAL A 24 -31.30 8.55 3.89
N GLY A 25 -31.86 7.78 2.96
CA GLY A 25 -31.46 6.36 2.81
C GLY A 25 -29.97 6.28 2.51
N LYS A 26 -29.32 5.19 2.91
CA LYS A 26 -27.91 4.88 2.66
C LYS A 26 -27.58 4.69 1.17
N THR A 27 -28.32 5.33 0.28
CA THR A 27 -28.16 5.21 -1.17
C THR A 27 -27.31 6.31 -1.79
N ALA A 28 -27.12 7.42 -1.07
CA ALA A 28 -26.26 8.51 -1.53
C ALA A 28 -24.80 8.22 -1.18
N PRO A 29 -23.84 8.43 -2.09
CA PRO A 29 -22.43 8.40 -1.75
C PRO A 29 -22.11 9.46 -0.69
N PRO A 30 -21.15 9.19 0.21
CA PRO A 30 -20.70 10.18 1.18
C PRO A 30 -19.94 11.33 0.51
N SER A 31 -19.81 12.44 1.22
CA SER A 31 -19.07 13.62 0.76
C SER A 31 -17.57 13.33 0.68
N ASP A 32 -16.92 13.96 -0.29
CA ASP A 32 -15.47 13.91 -0.43
C ASP A 32 -14.76 14.60 0.74
N ILE A 33 -13.52 14.22 0.98
CA ILE A 33 -12.62 14.92 1.91
C ILE A 33 -12.38 16.35 1.41
N THR A 34 -12.30 17.31 2.31
CA THR A 34 -12.01 18.72 2.00
C THR A 34 -10.77 19.22 2.76
N ASN A 35 -10.10 20.22 2.19
CA ASN A 35 -8.95 20.91 2.80
C ASN A 35 -7.82 19.96 3.23
N LEU A 36 -7.50 18.97 2.38
CA LEU A 36 -6.37 18.10 2.62
C LEU A 36 -5.07 18.90 2.55
N THR A 37 -4.30 18.83 3.63
CA THR A 37 -3.00 19.48 3.78
C THR A 37 -1.99 18.51 4.39
N TYR A 38 -0.71 18.82 4.27
CA TYR A 38 0.33 18.06 4.98
C TYR A 38 1.29 18.98 5.74
N GLU A 39 1.86 18.44 6.78
CA GLU A 39 2.90 19.07 7.60
C GLU A 39 4.03 18.06 7.82
N PRO A 40 5.27 18.36 7.42
CA PRO A 40 6.41 17.52 7.74
C PRO A 40 6.62 17.46 9.25
N ILE A 41 6.75 16.25 9.82
CA ILE A 41 7.07 16.04 11.23
C ILE A 41 8.57 15.71 11.37
N SER A 42 9.08 14.90 10.45
CA SER A 42 10.47 14.49 10.40
C SER A 42 10.90 14.27 8.95
N ASP A 43 12.15 13.85 8.75
CA ASP A 43 12.66 13.42 7.46
C ASP A 43 12.03 12.12 6.93
N LYS A 44 11.18 11.47 7.73
CA LYS A 44 10.55 10.18 7.42
C LYS A 44 9.03 10.18 7.53
N GLU A 45 8.45 11.19 8.15
CA GLU A 45 7.03 11.22 8.48
C GLU A 45 6.41 12.58 8.21
N ILE A 46 5.18 12.53 7.72
CA ILE A 46 4.31 13.69 7.56
C ILE A 46 3.01 13.47 8.32
N ARG A 47 2.38 14.57 8.68
CA ARG A 47 1.01 14.59 9.16
C ARG A 47 0.10 15.10 8.05
N LEU A 48 -0.83 14.25 7.62
CA LEU A 48 -1.94 14.67 6.78
C LEU A 48 -3.04 15.23 7.68
N ARG A 49 -3.68 16.31 7.27
CA ARG A 49 -4.84 16.93 7.92
C ARG A 49 -5.90 17.26 6.92
N TRP A 50 -7.15 17.12 7.33
CA TRP A 50 -8.34 17.44 6.55
C TRP A 50 -9.48 17.88 7.44
N ASP A 51 -10.50 18.46 6.86
CA ASP A 51 -11.70 18.87 7.60
C ASP A 51 -12.48 17.66 8.09
N ALA A 52 -13.23 17.86 9.19
CA ALA A 52 -14.13 16.83 9.68
C ALA A 52 -15.24 16.58 8.64
N VAL A 53 -15.43 15.31 8.29
CA VAL A 53 -16.50 14.90 7.37
C VAL A 53 -17.86 15.26 7.97
N SER A 54 -18.73 15.83 7.16
CA SER A 54 -20.06 16.26 7.61
C SER A 54 -21.05 15.11 7.78
N ASP A 55 -20.88 14.05 6.99
CA ASP A 55 -21.79 12.92 6.94
C ASP A 55 -21.76 12.11 8.23
N VAL A 56 -22.93 11.95 8.83
CA VAL A 56 -23.08 11.28 10.13
C VAL A 56 -22.78 9.79 10.03
N ASP A 57 -23.17 9.15 8.93
CA ASP A 57 -22.96 7.74 8.65
C ASP A 57 -21.47 7.41 8.40
N VAL A 58 -20.70 8.34 7.83
CA VAL A 58 -19.23 8.23 7.79
C VAL A 58 -18.65 8.35 9.19
N ARG A 59 -19.04 9.38 9.95
CA ARG A 59 -18.47 9.66 11.27
C ARG A 59 -18.82 8.62 12.33
N ALA A 60 -20.00 8.04 12.25
CA ALA A 60 -20.52 7.12 13.28
C ALA A 60 -20.23 5.63 13.01
N GLY A 61 -19.89 5.25 11.80
CA GLY A 61 -19.65 3.84 11.45
C GLY A 61 -18.76 3.66 10.24
N GLY A 62 -18.59 4.71 9.44
CA GLY A 62 -17.80 4.68 8.24
C GLY A 62 -16.30 4.85 8.48
N ARG A 63 -15.56 5.03 7.40
CA ARG A 63 -14.09 5.01 7.39
C ARG A 63 -13.52 6.08 6.46
N ILE A 64 -12.25 6.39 6.67
CA ILE A 64 -11.42 7.17 5.75
C ILE A 64 -10.26 6.29 5.31
N HIS A 65 -10.11 6.13 4.02
CA HIS A 65 -9.04 5.38 3.40
C HIS A 65 -7.94 6.33 2.93
N VAL A 66 -6.69 5.96 3.16
CA VAL A 66 -5.51 6.70 2.73
C VAL A 66 -4.68 5.78 1.88
N ARG A 67 -4.56 6.12 0.60
CA ARG A 67 -3.76 5.40 -0.38
C ARG A 67 -2.60 6.26 -0.87
N HIS A 68 -1.59 5.62 -1.43
CA HIS A 68 -0.44 6.28 -2.00
C HIS A 68 -0.16 5.75 -3.40
N SER A 69 0.06 6.68 -4.32
CA SER A 69 0.56 6.43 -5.66
C SER A 69 1.96 7.05 -5.80
N PRO A 70 2.93 6.39 -6.44
CA PRO A 70 4.25 6.98 -6.69
C PRO A 70 4.25 8.06 -7.77
N LYS A 71 3.11 8.34 -8.41
CA LYS A 71 2.98 9.39 -9.41
C LYS A 71 3.12 10.77 -8.77
N THR A 72 3.90 11.66 -9.41
CA THR A 72 4.16 13.02 -8.93
C THR A 72 3.48 14.10 -9.76
N ASP A 73 2.80 13.71 -10.82
CA ASP A 73 2.15 14.60 -11.79
C ASP A 73 0.66 14.88 -11.46
N GLY A 74 0.16 14.35 -10.36
CA GLY A 74 -1.24 14.50 -9.98
C GLY A 74 -2.22 13.62 -10.78
N SER A 75 -1.71 12.66 -11.54
CA SER A 75 -2.54 11.73 -12.33
C SER A 75 -2.86 10.43 -11.59
N GLY A 76 -2.47 10.31 -10.33
CA GLY A 76 -2.81 9.17 -9.50
C GLY A 76 -4.30 9.11 -9.24
N THR A 77 -4.87 7.92 -9.22
CA THR A 77 -6.25 7.68 -8.84
C THR A 77 -6.32 6.77 -7.64
N PHE A 78 -7.43 6.78 -6.92
CA PHE A 78 -7.61 5.90 -5.77
C PHE A 78 -7.52 4.42 -6.16
N SER A 79 -7.95 4.08 -7.38
CA SER A 79 -7.85 2.74 -7.94
C SER A 79 -6.42 2.29 -8.22
N ASP A 80 -5.57 3.21 -8.68
CA ASP A 80 -4.17 2.91 -9.03
C ASP A 80 -3.25 2.94 -7.81
N ALA A 81 -3.74 3.47 -6.70
CA ALA A 81 -2.99 3.64 -5.47
C ALA A 81 -3.12 2.43 -4.55
N THR A 82 -2.14 2.25 -3.68
CA THR A 82 -2.14 1.18 -2.67
C THR A 82 -2.40 1.70 -1.27
N ASP A 83 -3.04 0.89 -0.43
CA ASP A 83 -3.29 1.24 0.95
C ASP A 83 -1.99 1.58 1.69
N LEU A 84 -1.90 2.78 2.20
CA LEU A 84 -0.75 3.24 2.96
C LEU A 84 -0.87 2.87 4.44
N VAL A 85 -2.07 2.94 4.97
CA VAL A 85 -2.41 2.62 6.36
C VAL A 85 -3.74 1.88 6.41
N PHE A 86 -4.03 1.24 7.53
CA PHE A 86 -5.38 0.71 7.77
C PHE A 86 -6.42 1.83 7.69
N ALA A 87 -7.61 1.47 7.22
CA ALA A 87 -8.72 2.41 7.17
C ALA A 87 -8.95 3.07 8.54
N LEU A 88 -9.06 4.38 8.52
CA LEU A 88 -9.21 5.20 9.72
C LEU A 88 -10.69 5.31 10.10
N SER A 89 -10.96 5.67 11.35
CA SER A 89 -12.32 6.08 11.74
C SER A 89 -12.79 7.26 10.89
N GLY A 90 -14.04 7.24 10.45
CA GLY A 90 -14.65 8.35 9.71
C GLY A 90 -14.70 9.68 10.47
N ALA A 91 -14.49 9.65 11.79
CA ALA A 91 -14.35 10.84 12.61
C ALA A 91 -12.94 11.43 12.67
N SER A 92 -11.95 10.78 12.05
CA SER A 92 -10.58 11.26 12.05
C SER A 92 -10.42 12.50 11.17
N THR A 93 -9.56 13.42 11.61
CA THR A 93 -9.22 14.65 10.89
C THR A 93 -7.73 14.79 10.61
N GLU A 94 -6.94 13.84 11.10
CA GLU A 94 -5.50 13.80 10.83
C GLU A 94 -4.95 12.37 10.92
N LYS A 95 -3.82 12.16 10.27
CA LYS A 95 -3.03 10.93 10.38
C LYS A 95 -1.56 11.19 10.09
N VAL A 96 -0.69 10.64 10.93
CA VAL A 96 0.74 10.56 10.63
C VAL A 96 0.98 9.36 9.73
N VAL A 97 1.68 9.61 8.62
CA VAL A 97 2.01 8.62 7.60
C VAL A 97 3.49 8.77 7.22
N PRO A 98 4.11 7.71 6.65
CA PRO A 98 5.46 7.84 6.11
C PRO A 98 5.55 8.94 5.07
N LEU A 99 6.66 9.69 5.06
CA LEU A 99 6.99 10.66 4.02
C LEU A 99 7.46 9.92 2.77
N LEU A 100 6.68 9.97 1.72
CA LEU A 100 6.94 9.35 0.44
C LEU A 100 6.79 10.39 -0.66
N GLU A 101 7.60 10.25 -1.69
CA GLU A 101 7.36 10.97 -2.94
C GLU A 101 6.15 10.37 -3.66
N GLY A 102 5.29 11.22 -4.18
CA GLY A 102 4.09 10.81 -4.89
C GLY A 102 2.82 11.44 -4.35
N GLU A 103 1.70 10.83 -4.66
CA GLU A 103 0.36 11.35 -4.41
C GLU A 103 -0.30 10.56 -3.28
N TYR A 104 -0.81 11.28 -2.30
CA TYR A 104 -1.63 10.74 -1.21
C TYR A 104 -3.09 10.99 -1.54
N ILE A 105 -3.87 9.93 -1.63
CA ILE A 105 -5.23 9.95 -2.13
C ILE A 105 -6.16 9.44 -1.03
N LEU A 106 -7.17 10.23 -0.71
CA LEU A 106 -8.12 9.93 0.35
C LEU A 106 -9.54 9.80 -0.21
N LYS A 107 -10.27 8.82 0.31
CA LYS A 107 -11.71 8.65 0.10
C LYS A 107 -12.41 8.36 1.41
N THR A 108 -13.64 8.82 1.51
CA THR A 108 -14.56 8.46 2.59
C THR A 108 -15.35 7.22 2.20
N GLN A 109 -15.69 6.42 3.19
CA GLN A 109 -16.58 5.28 3.07
C GLN A 109 -17.64 5.38 4.18
N ASP A 110 -18.91 5.23 3.83
CA ASP A 110 -20.00 5.24 4.80
C ASP A 110 -20.13 3.90 5.54
N ASP A 111 -21.03 3.78 6.48
CA ASP A 111 -21.32 2.56 7.23
C ASP A 111 -22.07 1.50 6.39
N GLY A 112 -22.47 1.82 5.18
CA GLY A 112 -23.05 0.93 4.17
C GLY A 112 -22.05 0.48 3.11
N ASP A 113 -20.74 0.69 3.36
CA ASP A 113 -19.62 0.33 2.50
C ASP A 113 -19.55 1.10 1.15
N ARG A 114 -20.27 2.23 1.02
CA ARG A 114 -20.19 3.07 -0.17
C ARG A 114 -19.07 4.09 -0.04
N PHE A 115 -18.33 4.26 -1.12
CA PHE A 115 -17.28 5.27 -1.21
C PHE A 115 -17.82 6.61 -1.73
N SER A 116 -17.12 7.70 -1.38
CA SER A 116 -17.34 9.01 -2.00
C SER A 116 -17.17 8.93 -3.51
N THR A 117 -17.92 9.75 -4.24
CA THR A 117 -17.84 9.79 -5.71
C THR A 117 -16.49 10.35 -6.15
N GLY A 118 -16.04 11.44 -5.56
CA GLY A 118 -14.75 12.03 -5.82
C GLY A 118 -13.66 11.44 -4.93
N GLU A 119 -12.45 11.86 -5.19
CA GLU A 119 -11.27 11.58 -4.37
C GLU A 119 -10.54 12.90 -4.10
N THR A 120 -9.87 12.97 -2.96
CA THR A 120 -9.08 14.15 -2.61
C THR A 120 -7.63 13.73 -2.48
N SER A 121 -6.76 14.40 -3.21
CA SER A 121 -5.35 14.06 -3.24
C SER A 121 -4.44 15.25 -2.97
N ILE A 122 -3.21 14.94 -2.59
CA ILE A 122 -2.12 15.89 -2.46
C ILE A 122 -0.82 15.25 -2.93
N VAL A 123 -0.13 15.94 -3.84
CA VAL A 123 1.17 15.51 -4.34
C VAL A 123 2.26 16.01 -3.40
N ILE A 124 3.18 15.14 -3.05
CA ILE A 124 4.39 15.48 -2.32
C ILE A 124 5.57 15.20 -3.23
N ASP A 125 6.16 16.28 -3.71
CA ASP A 125 7.40 16.26 -4.47
C ASP A 125 8.54 16.44 -3.46
N LEU A 126 9.28 15.37 -3.22
CA LEU A 126 10.47 15.46 -2.39
C LEU A 126 11.59 16.01 -3.24
N PRO A 127 12.29 17.09 -2.79
CA PRO A 127 13.55 17.44 -3.41
C PRO A 127 14.43 16.19 -3.40
N GLU A 128 15.11 15.91 -4.52
CA GLU A 128 15.98 14.73 -4.68
C GLU A 128 16.69 14.45 -3.37
N ALA A 129 16.28 13.37 -2.71
CA ALA A 129 16.89 12.97 -1.46
C ALA A 129 18.39 12.83 -1.74
N GLN A 130 19.21 13.53 -0.99
CA GLN A 130 20.66 13.39 -1.13
C GLN A 130 20.96 11.90 -1.17
N PRO A 131 21.70 11.39 -2.17
CA PRO A 131 21.89 9.97 -2.37
C PRO A 131 22.40 9.38 -1.06
N LYS A 132 21.62 8.52 -0.44
CA LYS A 132 22.10 7.74 0.69
C LYS A 132 23.28 6.92 0.19
N LEU A 133 24.36 6.92 0.94
CA LEU A 133 25.65 6.35 0.54
C LEU A 133 25.59 4.84 0.24
N LEU A 134 24.53 4.16 0.66
CA LEU A 134 24.33 2.75 0.40
C LEU A 134 22.85 2.42 0.34
N VAL A 135 22.41 2.06 -0.86
CA VAL A 135 21.04 1.62 -1.15
C VAL A 135 21.12 0.29 -1.89
N GLN A 136 20.42 -0.71 -1.41
CA GLN A 136 20.10 -1.91 -2.19
C GLN A 136 18.69 -1.80 -2.73
N THR A 137 18.54 -2.08 -4.01
CA THR A 137 17.24 -2.07 -4.67
C THR A 137 16.96 -3.42 -5.30
N ARG A 138 15.72 -3.83 -5.27
CA ARG A 138 15.21 -4.95 -6.06
C ARG A 138 13.97 -4.49 -6.82
N ARG A 139 13.96 -4.80 -8.09
CA ARG A 139 12.87 -4.49 -9.01
C ARG A 139 12.44 -5.77 -9.72
N GLU A 140 11.36 -6.40 -9.24
CA GLU A 140 10.83 -7.63 -9.84
C GLU A 140 10.36 -7.41 -11.30
N ASP A 141 9.98 -6.18 -11.62
CA ASP A 141 9.56 -5.74 -12.97
C ASP A 141 10.72 -5.42 -13.92
N LEU A 142 11.92 -5.17 -13.41
CA LEU A 142 13.09 -4.79 -14.22
C LEU A 142 14.19 -5.85 -14.20
N ASP A 143 14.45 -6.43 -13.03
CA ASP A 143 15.55 -7.40 -12.86
C ASP A 143 15.25 -8.67 -13.64
N SER A 144 16.18 -9.03 -14.52
CA SER A 144 16.00 -10.21 -15.39
C SER A 144 16.32 -11.51 -14.64
N PRO A 145 15.48 -12.53 -14.81
CA PRO A 145 14.19 -12.53 -15.50
C PRO A 145 13.09 -11.86 -14.66
N LYS A 146 12.18 -11.14 -15.34
CA LYS A 146 11.15 -10.33 -14.69
C LYS A 146 10.08 -11.20 -14.03
N PHE A 147 9.61 -10.80 -12.87
CA PHE A 147 8.54 -11.46 -12.11
C PHE A 147 8.72 -13.00 -12.01
N GLN A 148 9.93 -13.45 -11.72
CA GLN A 148 10.26 -14.88 -11.62
C GLN A 148 9.92 -15.49 -10.25
N GLY A 149 9.40 -14.71 -9.35
CA GLY A 149 8.96 -15.19 -8.06
C GLY A 149 7.83 -16.24 -8.14
N SER A 150 7.58 -16.89 -7.03
CA SER A 150 6.53 -17.91 -6.93
C SER A 150 5.15 -17.27 -7.02
N LYS A 151 4.29 -17.84 -7.86
CA LYS A 151 2.96 -17.34 -8.16
C LYS A 151 1.90 -18.35 -7.71
N THR A 152 0.92 -17.90 -6.94
CA THR A 152 -0.27 -18.68 -6.60
C THR A 152 -1.47 -17.84 -6.96
N ASN A 153 -2.29 -18.31 -7.88
CA ASN A 153 -3.42 -17.57 -8.46
C ASN A 153 -3.01 -16.19 -9.02
N VAL A 154 -1.80 -16.08 -9.56
CA VAL A 154 -1.25 -14.88 -10.18
C VAL A 154 -0.66 -15.27 -11.54
N GLY A 155 -1.03 -14.54 -12.57
CA GLY A 155 -0.47 -14.61 -13.91
C GLY A 155 0.64 -13.57 -14.11
N PHE A 156 1.52 -13.82 -15.08
CA PHE A 156 2.49 -12.85 -15.59
C PHE A 156 2.24 -12.63 -17.07
N ASP A 157 1.99 -11.40 -17.44
CA ASP A 157 1.86 -10.99 -18.83
C ASP A 157 3.15 -10.31 -19.29
N SER A 158 3.85 -10.95 -20.21
CA SER A 158 5.09 -10.44 -20.79
C SER A 158 4.87 -9.25 -21.73
N GLY A 159 3.68 -9.11 -22.30
CA GLY A 159 3.33 -8.01 -23.22
C GLY A 159 3.20 -6.68 -22.48
N THR A 160 2.57 -6.70 -21.33
CA THR A 160 2.41 -5.52 -20.46
C THR A 160 3.49 -5.45 -19.36
N ASN A 161 4.32 -6.47 -19.23
CA ASN A 161 5.32 -6.60 -18.18
C ASN A 161 4.73 -6.40 -16.78
N SER A 162 3.68 -7.13 -16.47
CA SER A 162 2.94 -6.99 -15.22
C SER A 162 2.45 -8.34 -14.71
N ILE A 163 2.11 -8.37 -13.43
CA ILE A 163 1.39 -9.49 -12.83
C ILE A 163 -0.04 -9.07 -12.50
N SER A 164 -0.95 -10.02 -12.60
CA SER A 164 -2.36 -9.84 -12.28
C SER A 164 -2.94 -11.11 -11.66
N LEU A 165 -4.19 -11.07 -11.22
CA LEU A 165 -4.88 -12.27 -10.76
C LEU A 165 -5.00 -13.27 -11.90
N ALA A 166 -4.83 -14.56 -11.60
CA ALA A 166 -5.00 -15.59 -12.62
C ALA A 166 -6.47 -15.71 -13.00
N GLY A 167 -6.73 -15.84 -14.29
CA GLY A 167 -8.06 -16.16 -14.79
C GLY A 167 -8.56 -17.50 -14.25
N THR A 168 -9.84 -17.61 -13.98
CA THR A 168 -10.47 -18.82 -13.42
C THR A 168 -10.86 -19.82 -14.51
N GLY A 169 -10.70 -19.48 -15.78
CA GLY A 169 -10.92 -20.34 -16.95
C GLY A 169 -11.03 -19.53 -18.24
N ASN A 170 -10.80 -20.19 -19.36
CA ASN A 170 -11.16 -19.68 -20.67
C ASN A 170 -12.38 -20.47 -21.18
N PHE A 171 -13.24 -19.82 -21.92
CA PHE A 171 -14.36 -20.47 -22.61
C PHE A 171 -13.92 -21.68 -23.46
N ASP A 172 -12.71 -21.60 -24.01
CA ASP A 172 -12.11 -22.68 -24.82
C ASP A 172 -11.64 -23.89 -24.00
N ASP A 173 -11.49 -23.74 -22.70
CA ASP A 173 -11.06 -24.83 -21.79
C ASP A 173 -12.24 -25.61 -21.20
N SER A 174 -13.47 -25.11 -21.35
CA SER A 174 -14.68 -25.81 -20.93
C SER A 174 -15.05 -26.88 -21.95
N THR A 175 -14.87 -28.14 -21.56
CA THR A 175 -15.24 -29.29 -22.40
C THR A 175 -16.76 -29.59 -22.41
N ASP A 176 -17.50 -28.97 -21.48
CA ASP A 176 -18.93 -29.19 -21.33
C ASP A 176 -19.61 -27.99 -20.65
N ILE A 177 -20.20 -27.11 -21.47
CA ILE A 177 -20.90 -25.90 -21.00
C ILE A 177 -22.11 -26.26 -20.12
N ASP A 178 -22.71 -27.43 -20.33
CA ASP A 178 -23.89 -27.89 -19.56
C ASP A 178 -23.51 -28.29 -18.12
N SER A 179 -22.23 -28.50 -17.83
CA SER A 179 -21.75 -28.85 -16.50
C SER A 179 -21.38 -27.64 -15.62
N GLU A 180 -21.28 -26.45 -16.21
CA GLU A 180 -20.95 -25.21 -15.49
C GLU A 180 -22.18 -24.69 -14.73
N THR A 181 -21.96 -24.32 -13.48
CA THR A 181 -23.03 -23.87 -12.58
C THR A 181 -23.50 -22.46 -12.92
N SER A 182 -22.66 -21.67 -13.58
CA SER A 182 -22.97 -20.32 -14.06
C SER A 182 -22.01 -19.94 -15.19
N ILE A 183 -22.55 -19.37 -16.26
CA ILE A 183 -21.78 -18.83 -17.39
C ILE A 183 -20.98 -17.58 -16.94
N ASP A 184 -21.46 -16.89 -15.92
CA ASP A 184 -20.80 -15.70 -15.35
C ASP A 184 -19.52 -16.04 -14.59
N ASP A 185 -19.35 -17.30 -14.19
CA ASP A 185 -18.12 -17.79 -13.54
C ASP A 185 -17.02 -18.17 -14.55
N ILE A 186 -17.36 -18.20 -15.85
CA ILE A 186 -16.41 -18.50 -16.92
C ILE A 186 -15.75 -17.21 -17.39
N GLY A 187 -14.47 -17.05 -17.09
CA GLY A 187 -13.67 -15.92 -17.58
C GLY A 187 -13.39 -14.83 -16.55
N GLY A 188 -13.83 -14.99 -15.31
CA GLY A 188 -13.43 -14.13 -14.19
C GLY A 188 -12.00 -14.38 -13.73
N VAL A 189 -11.54 -13.60 -12.77
CA VAL A 189 -10.25 -13.77 -12.12
C VAL A 189 -10.40 -14.37 -10.72
N SER A 190 -9.33 -14.95 -10.19
CA SER A 190 -9.27 -15.41 -8.82
C SER A 190 -9.50 -14.26 -7.85
N THR A 191 -10.28 -14.46 -6.78
CA THR A 191 -10.55 -13.42 -5.78
C THR A 191 -9.31 -12.99 -5.00
N THR A 192 -8.31 -13.87 -4.91
CA THR A 192 -7.02 -13.59 -4.26
C THR A 192 -5.89 -14.30 -4.96
N GLY A 193 -4.75 -13.62 -5.04
CA GLY A 193 -3.52 -14.17 -5.56
C GLY A 193 -2.31 -13.74 -4.74
N THR A 194 -1.27 -14.53 -4.76
CA THR A 194 -0.03 -14.23 -4.03
C THR A 194 1.17 -14.37 -4.96
N TYR A 195 1.98 -13.34 -4.98
CA TYR A 195 3.29 -13.32 -5.60
C TYR A 195 4.37 -13.24 -4.53
N LEU A 196 5.20 -14.27 -4.39
CA LEU A 196 6.36 -14.24 -3.51
C LEU A 196 7.57 -13.79 -4.33
N PHE A 197 8.30 -12.78 -3.85
CA PHE A 197 9.48 -12.26 -4.55
C PHE A 197 10.50 -13.37 -4.79
N ASN A 198 11.17 -13.28 -5.92
CA ASN A 198 12.14 -14.31 -6.35
C ASN A 198 13.30 -14.46 -5.37
N GLU A 199 13.77 -13.38 -4.80
CA GLU A 199 14.95 -13.37 -3.95
C GLU A 199 14.65 -12.89 -2.53
N THR A 200 15.37 -13.49 -1.60
CA THR A 200 15.44 -13.03 -0.21
C THR A 200 16.55 -12.00 -0.09
N LEU A 201 16.27 -10.86 0.50
CA LEU A 201 17.32 -9.91 0.88
C LEU A 201 18.08 -10.48 2.08
N ASP A 202 19.31 -10.96 1.87
CA ASP A 202 20.23 -11.38 2.96
C ASP A 202 21.37 -10.38 3.09
N LEU A 203 21.47 -9.76 4.24
CA LEU A 203 22.46 -8.76 4.56
C LEU A 203 23.74 -9.37 5.18
N GLY A 204 23.75 -10.69 5.38
CA GLY A 204 24.87 -11.42 6.01
C GLY A 204 24.96 -11.25 7.53
N ALA A 205 24.47 -10.15 8.08
CA ALA A 205 24.40 -9.87 9.51
C ALA A 205 23.15 -9.05 9.83
N VAL A 206 22.87 -8.88 11.13
CA VAL A 206 21.72 -8.08 11.57
C VAL A 206 22.02 -6.60 11.44
N PHE A 207 21.20 -5.89 10.66
CA PHE A 207 21.27 -4.45 10.46
C PHE A 207 19.93 -3.77 10.76
N SER A 208 20.00 -2.49 11.11
CA SER A 208 18.86 -1.59 11.04
C SER A 208 18.95 -0.80 9.76
N LEU A 209 17.87 -0.81 8.96
CA LEU A 209 17.80 -0.15 7.67
C LEU A 209 16.39 0.38 7.44
N ASP A 210 16.30 1.38 6.59
CA ASP A 210 15.02 1.91 6.15
C ASP A 210 14.58 1.17 4.89
N LEU A 211 13.47 0.47 4.99
CA LEU A 211 12.84 -0.22 3.87
C LEU A 211 11.70 0.62 3.32
N ARG A 212 11.70 0.79 2.00
CA ARG A 212 10.60 1.41 1.26
C ARG A 212 10.11 0.47 0.18
N LYS A 213 8.80 0.27 0.11
CA LYS A 213 8.18 -0.49 -0.98
C LYS A 213 8.09 0.37 -2.24
N LEU A 214 8.22 -0.28 -3.37
CA LEU A 214 7.86 0.25 -4.66
C LEU A 214 6.75 -0.63 -5.21
N ILE A 215 5.61 -0.04 -5.52
CA ILE A 215 4.50 -0.73 -6.14
C ILE A 215 3.72 0.26 -6.98
N GLN A 216 3.39 -0.12 -8.21
CA GLN A 216 2.47 0.58 -9.08
C GLN A 216 1.41 -0.40 -9.55
N THR A 217 0.16 0.02 -9.43
CA THR A 217 -0.99 -0.79 -9.77
C THR A 217 -1.90 -0.04 -10.71
N ASP A 218 -2.60 -0.79 -11.55
CA ASP A 218 -3.66 -0.31 -12.41
C ASP A 218 -4.83 -1.27 -12.29
N SER A 219 -6.04 -0.77 -12.08
CA SER A 219 -7.25 -1.60 -12.15
C SER A 219 -7.59 -1.91 -13.60
N VAL A 220 -7.96 -3.14 -13.84
CA VAL A 220 -8.31 -3.63 -15.17
C VAL A 220 -9.63 -4.36 -15.09
N TYR A 221 -10.53 -4.01 -15.99
CA TYR A 221 -11.76 -4.80 -16.21
C TYR A 221 -11.40 -6.01 -17.04
N SER A 222 -11.63 -7.22 -16.53
CA SER A 222 -11.23 -8.46 -17.23
C SER A 222 -12.12 -8.79 -18.43
N SER A 223 -13.29 -8.19 -18.53
CA SER A 223 -14.30 -8.68 -19.49
C SER A 223 -14.94 -7.66 -20.42
N ASP A 224 -14.46 -6.38 -20.50
CA ASP A 224 -15.32 -5.48 -21.23
C ASP A 224 -14.67 -4.49 -22.17
N LEU A 225 -14.40 -5.01 -23.34
CA LEU A 225 -14.58 -4.22 -24.55
C LEU A 225 -16.09 -4.16 -24.84
N ILE A 226 -16.66 -2.97 -24.97
CA ILE A 226 -18.05 -2.75 -25.41
C ILE A 226 -18.41 -3.59 -26.67
N ASP A 227 -17.41 -3.90 -27.49
CA ASP A 227 -17.51 -4.73 -28.67
C ASP A 227 -17.83 -6.21 -28.39
N SER A 228 -17.65 -6.69 -27.16
CA SER A 228 -17.98 -8.08 -26.79
C SER A 228 -19.34 -8.23 -26.12
N VAL A 229 -20.03 -7.12 -25.83
CA VAL A 229 -21.35 -7.13 -25.18
C VAL A 229 -22.43 -7.32 -26.22
N THR A 230 -23.08 -8.48 -26.22
CA THR A 230 -24.17 -8.80 -27.12
C THR A 230 -25.52 -8.15 -26.79
N ASP A 231 -25.66 -7.69 -25.54
CA ASP A 231 -26.88 -7.00 -25.08
C ASP A 231 -26.53 -5.82 -24.17
N ILE A 232 -26.49 -4.64 -24.74
CA ILE A 232 -26.17 -3.39 -24.04
C ILE A 232 -27.28 -3.00 -23.06
N ASP A 233 -28.53 -3.39 -23.32
CA ASP A 233 -29.68 -3.01 -22.48
C ASP A 233 -29.74 -3.81 -21.17
N ALA A 234 -29.10 -4.97 -21.13
CA ALA A 234 -29.03 -5.80 -19.92
C ALA A 234 -27.93 -5.37 -18.94
N ARG A 235 -27.08 -4.45 -19.35
CA ARG A 235 -25.93 -4.00 -18.54
C ARG A 235 -26.39 -3.02 -17.46
N GLN A 236 -26.03 -3.29 -16.20
CA GLN A 236 -26.38 -2.46 -15.05
C GLN A 236 -25.25 -1.57 -14.55
N ASP A 237 -24.08 -1.63 -15.18
CA ASP A 237 -22.83 -1.00 -14.74
C ASP A 237 -22.29 0.03 -15.75
N PHE A 238 -23.16 0.73 -16.46
CA PHE A 238 -22.80 1.78 -17.42
C PHE A 238 -22.06 2.98 -16.81
N ASP A 239 -22.22 3.20 -15.54
CA ASP A 239 -21.62 4.29 -14.77
C ASP A 239 -20.27 3.92 -14.16
N GLY A 240 -19.69 2.81 -14.60
CA GLY A 240 -18.41 2.32 -14.15
C GLY A 240 -18.52 1.73 -12.74
N VAL A 241 -18.31 0.44 -12.65
CA VAL A 241 -18.12 -0.21 -11.36
C VAL A 241 -16.91 0.47 -10.71
N SER A 242 -17.09 0.97 -9.52
CA SER A 242 -16.03 1.63 -8.78
C SER A 242 -14.85 0.65 -8.66
N SER A 243 -13.72 1.00 -9.24
CA SER A 243 -12.45 0.27 -9.17
C SER A 243 -11.88 0.11 -7.74
N VAL A 244 -12.73 0.27 -6.75
CA VAL A 244 -12.43 0.21 -5.32
C VAL A 244 -12.38 -1.22 -4.80
N ASP A 245 -12.90 -2.17 -5.59
CA ASP A 245 -13.02 -3.57 -5.19
C ASP A 245 -11.71 -4.36 -5.35
N THR A 246 -10.71 -3.77 -5.98
CA THR A 246 -9.40 -4.39 -6.18
C THR A 246 -8.33 -3.79 -5.27
N ASN A 247 -7.41 -4.61 -4.81
CA ASN A 247 -6.29 -4.16 -3.97
C ASN A 247 -5.03 -5.00 -4.20
N ALA A 248 -3.86 -4.37 -4.05
CA ALA A 248 -2.59 -5.07 -3.99
C ALA A 248 -1.78 -4.59 -2.80
N GLU A 249 -1.40 -5.52 -1.95
CA GLU A 249 -0.68 -5.24 -0.71
C GLU A 249 0.64 -5.98 -0.66
N VAL A 250 1.69 -5.28 -0.26
CA VAL A 250 3.00 -5.89 -0.02
C VAL A 250 3.15 -6.23 1.45
N PHE A 251 3.68 -7.41 1.71
CA PHE A 251 4.00 -7.91 3.04
C PHE A 251 5.48 -8.21 3.15
N VAL A 252 5.99 -8.10 4.35
CA VAL A 252 7.38 -8.42 4.69
C VAL A 252 7.44 -9.34 5.89
N GLN A 253 8.37 -10.29 5.88
CA GLN A 253 8.78 -11.05 7.05
C GLN A 253 10.28 -10.90 7.25
N THR A 254 10.71 -10.95 8.50
CA THR A 254 12.10 -10.71 8.89
C THR A 254 12.68 -11.88 9.65
N SER A 255 13.98 -12.07 9.53
CA SER A 255 14.72 -13.03 10.35
C SER A 255 16.05 -12.44 10.84
N GLN A 256 16.45 -12.84 12.05
CA GLN A 256 17.73 -12.44 12.64
C GLN A 256 18.86 -13.41 12.29
N ASP A 257 18.52 -14.66 11.95
CA ASP A 257 19.44 -15.79 11.77
C ASP A 257 19.39 -16.43 10.37
N ALA A 258 18.53 -15.89 9.48
CA ALA A 258 18.23 -16.40 8.16
C ALA A 258 17.50 -17.77 8.12
N SER A 259 17.05 -18.27 9.27
CA SER A 259 16.35 -19.56 9.39
C SER A 259 14.98 -19.43 10.02
N SER A 260 14.87 -18.63 11.09
CA SER A 260 13.62 -18.41 11.84
C SER A 260 13.03 -17.09 11.43
N TYR A 261 11.89 -17.14 10.73
CA TYR A 261 11.22 -15.94 10.23
C TYR A 261 10.02 -15.57 11.10
N SER A 262 9.77 -14.27 11.23
CA SER A 262 8.50 -13.77 11.76
C SER A 262 7.35 -14.14 10.83
N ASP A 263 6.11 -13.96 11.28
CA ASP A 263 4.97 -13.96 10.37
C ASP A 263 5.08 -12.81 9.37
N PHE A 264 4.43 -12.98 8.21
CA PHE A 264 4.29 -11.90 7.26
C PHE A 264 3.42 -10.79 7.85
N GLN A 265 3.95 -9.58 7.88
CA GLN A 265 3.24 -8.38 8.29
C GLN A 265 3.09 -7.42 7.10
N LYS A 266 2.05 -6.59 7.11
CA LYS A 266 1.84 -5.58 6.07
C LYS A 266 3.06 -4.67 6.00
N PHE A 267 3.60 -4.51 4.79
CA PHE A 267 4.81 -3.71 4.58
C PHE A 267 4.44 -2.21 4.57
N ALA A 268 4.65 -1.57 5.70
CA ALA A 268 4.69 -0.11 5.79
C ALA A 268 6.16 0.34 5.66
N ASN A 269 6.39 1.44 4.92
CA ASN A 269 7.73 2.01 4.83
C ASN A 269 8.22 2.45 6.21
N GLY A 270 9.46 2.15 6.54
CA GLY A 270 10.02 2.47 7.84
C GLY A 270 11.31 1.74 8.15
N THR A 271 11.76 1.88 9.39
CA THR A 271 12.97 1.23 9.86
C THR A 271 12.68 -0.20 10.30
N PHE A 272 13.44 -1.13 9.75
CA PHE A 272 13.39 -2.56 10.07
C PHE A 272 14.73 -3.00 10.61
N LYS A 273 14.70 -4.01 11.49
CA LYS A 273 15.91 -4.64 12.01
C LYS A 273 15.88 -6.14 11.74
N GLY A 274 16.87 -6.63 11.03
CA GLY A 274 16.98 -8.05 10.66
C GLY A 274 18.24 -8.33 9.86
N ARG A 275 18.52 -9.62 9.66
CA ARG A 275 19.52 -10.09 8.71
C ARG A 275 18.91 -10.36 7.37
N THR A 276 17.76 -11.06 7.34
CA THR A 276 17.10 -11.43 6.10
C THR A 276 15.67 -10.96 6.07
N PHE A 277 15.21 -10.63 4.86
CA PHE A 277 13.86 -10.13 4.59
C PHE A 277 13.29 -10.86 3.38
N LYS A 278 12.06 -11.34 3.50
CA LYS A 278 11.28 -11.88 2.40
C LYS A 278 10.06 -11.03 2.18
N PHE A 279 9.66 -10.89 0.92
CA PHE A 279 8.55 -10.04 0.51
C PHE A 279 7.54 -10.85 -0.27
N LYS A 280 6.28 -10.52 -0.14
CA LYS A 280 5.22 -11.01 -1.00
C LYS A 280 4.24 -9.89 -1.33
N CYS A 281 3.66 -9.97 -2.51
CA CYS A 281 2.53 -9.15 -2.91
C CYS A 281 1.28 -10.01 -2.91
N VAL A 282 0.22 -9.53 -2.28
CA VAL A 282 -1.10 -10.16 -2.28
C VAL A 282 -2.02 -9.28 -3.10
N LEU A 283 -2.55 -9.84 -4.16
CA LEU A 283 -3.56 -9.22 -5.01
C LEU A 283 -4.93 -9.73 -4.57
N SER A 284 -5.93 -8.88 -4.59
CA SER A 284 -7.29 -9.29 -4.24
C SER A 284 -8.32 -8.48 -5.02
N THR A 285 -9.46 -9.11 -5.28
CA THR A 285 -10.66 -8.47 -5.79
C THR A 285 -11.88 -8.98 -5.05
N GLN A 286 -12.91 -8.14 -4.93
CA GLN A 286 -14.22 -8.55 -4.43
C GLN A 286 -15.18 -8.88 -5.58
N ASP A 287 -14.83 -8.47 -6.80
CA ASP A 287 -15.56 -8.74 -8.01
C ASP A 287 -14.64 -9.46 -9.01
N THR A 288 -14.98 -10.69 -9.37
CA THR A 288 -14.20 -11.52 -10.30
C THR A 288 -14.11 -10.96 -11.71
N ASN A 289 -14.97 -10.00 -12.05
CA ASN A 289 -14.91 -9.28 -13.33
C ASN A 289 -13.91 -8.12 -13.33
N GLN A 290 -13.34 -7.80 -12.16
CA GLN A 290 -12.34 -6.76 -11.99
C GLN A 290 -11.01 -7.38 -11.60
N ASP A 291 -9.96 -7.01 -12.31
CA ASP A 291 -8.60 -7.43 -12.03
C ASP A 291 -7.74 -6.26 -11.60
N ILE A 292 -6.64 -6.55 -10.94
CA ILE A 292 -5.60 -5.60 -10.60
C ILE A 292 -4.29 -6.00 -11.26
N ARG A 293 -3.72 -5.06 -11.99
CA ARG A 293 -2.41 -5.23 -12.62
C ARG A 293 -1.34 -4.54 -11.77
N VAL A 294 -0.25 -5.25 -11.49
CA VAL A 294 0.93 -4.70 -10.83
C VAL A 294 2.04 -4.59 -11.86
N SER A 295 2.34 -3.37 -12.27
CA SER A 295 3.32 -3.04 -13.32
C SER A 295 4.70 -2.68 -12.76
N GLN A 296 4.79 -2.23 -11.50
CA GLN A 296 6.04 -2.06 -10.78
C GLN A 296 5.95 -2.73 -9.43
N LEU A 297 6.99 -3.48 -9.08
CA LEU A 297 7.06 -4.15 -7.80
C LEU A 297 8.51 -4.27 -7.34
N GLY A 298 8.77 -3.81 -6.12
CA GLY A 298 10.12 -3.87 -5.60
C GLY A 298 10.25 -3.25 -4.21
N TYR A 299 11.51 -3.06 -3.82
CA TYR A 299 11.84 -2.36 -2.58
C TYR A 299 13.16 -1.59 -2.72
N PHE A 300 13.31 -0.59 -1.87
CA PHE A 300 14.56 0.08 -1.58
C PHE A 300 14.95 -0.22 -0.14
N ALA A 301 16.18 -0.70 0.05
CA ALA A 301 16.77 -0.94 1.36
C ALA A 301 17.90 0.07 1.56
N GLU A 302 17.66 1.05 2.42
CA GLU A 302 18.58 2.15 2.66
C GLU A 302 19.23 2.01 4.02
N PHE A 303 20.56 1.99 4.03
CA PHE A 303 21.31 1.92 5.27
C PHE A 303 21.53 3.31 5.83
N GLN A 304 21.29 3.45 7.13
CA GLN A 304 21.56 4.71 7.82
C GLN A 304 23.07 4.96 7.88
N ARG A 305 23.45 6.21 7.68
CA ARG A 305 24.84 6.61 7.87
C ARG A 305 25.20 6.40 9.35
N ARG A 306 26.25 5.65 9.58
CA ARG A 306 26.78 5.41 10.92
C ARG A 306 28.23 5.87 10.99
N THR A 307 28.59 6.49 12.09
CA THR A 307 29.96 6.84 12.42
C THR A 307 30.33 6.14 13.73
N GLU A 308 31.38 5.38 13.74
CA GLU A 308 31.95 4.78 14.92
C GLU A 308 33.34 5.38 15.17
N GLN A 309 33.64 5.65 16.42
CA GLN A 309 34.94 6.12 16.86
C GLN A 309 35.63 5.02 17.67
N SER A 310 36.86 4.70 17.29
CA SER A 310 37.68 3.76 18.05
C SER A 310 38.56 4.52 19.01
N THR A 311 38.66 4.04 20.25
CA THR A 311 39.65 4.51 21.23
C THR A 311 40.99 3.81 21.05
N THR A 312 41.14 2.94 20.06
CA THR A 312 42.35 2.21 19.79
C THR A 312 43.46 3.16 19.30
N THR A 313 44.51 3.25 20.05
CA THR A 313 45.69 4.06 19.68
C THR A 313 46.51 3.36 18.60
N ILE A 314 46.78 4.05 17.51
CA ILE A 314 47.70 3.57 16.48
C ILE A 314 49.06 4.23 16.72
N ALA A 315 50.06 3.42 17.01
CA ALA A 315 51.42 3.92 17.22
C ALA A 315 52.00 4.49 15.90
N SER A 316 52.71 5.59 15.99
CA SER A 316 53.45 6.17 14.88
C SER A 316 54.45 5.15 14.32
N GLY A 317 54.48 4.94 13.01
CA GLY A 317 55.39 3.99 12.36
C GLY A 317 54.86 2.55 12.24
N ALA A 318 53.64 2.24 12.71
CA ALA A 318 53.03 0.95 12.47
C ALA A 318 52.66 0.82 10.99
N GLY A 319 53.10 -0.26 10.31
CA GLY A 319 52.84 -0.50 8.89
C GLY A 319 51.34 -0.78 8.61
N SER A 320 50.67 -1.50 9.49
CA SER A 320 49.24 -1.77 9.45
C SER A 320 48.72 -2.14 10.83
N LYS A 321 47.47 -1.83 11.09
CA LYS A 321 46.76 -2.24 12.30
C LYS A 321 45.31 -2.56 11.99
N SER A 322 44.85 -3.71 12.43
CA SER A 322 43.44 -4.07 12.36
C SER A 322 42.64 -3.40 13.47
N ILE A 323 41.53 -2.78 13.09
CA ILE A 323 40.56 -2.21 14.01
C ILE A 323 39.28 -2.98 13.85
N THR A 324 38.78 -3.55 14.93
CA THR A 324 37.49 -4.22 14.97
C THR A 324 36.43 -3.23 15.41
N PHE A 325 35.39 -3.08 14.62
CA PHE A 325 34.23 -2.27 14.99
C PHE A 325 33.25 -3.11 15.81
N ASP A 326 32.55 -2.49 16.73
CA ASP A 326 31.57 -3.18 17.58
C ASP A 326 30.40 -3.75 16.79
N HIS A 327 30.07 -3.10 15.69
CA HIS A 327 29.01 -3.55 14.77
C HIS A 327 29.57 -3.63 13.34
N PRO A 328 29.16 -4.65 12.57
CA PRO A 328 29.61 -4.78 11.20
C PRO A 328 29.13 -3.61 10.34
N PHE A 329 29.94 -3.20 9.36
CA PHE A 329 29.50 -2.35 8.26
C PHE A 329 29.04 -3.21 7.12
N PHE A 330 27.92 -2.84 6.50
CA PHE A 330 27.45 -3.54 5.30
C PHE A 330 28.35 -3.18 4.12
N THR A 331 28.86 -4.21 3.44
CA THR A 331 29.63 -4.08 2.20
C THR A 331 28.85 -4.77 1.10
N GLY A 332 28.07 -4.02 0.32
CA GLY A 332 27.41 -4.52 -0.87
C GLY A 332 28.42 -4.75 -2.02
N THR A 333 28.05 -5.59 -2.97
CA THR A 333 28.89 -5.90 -4.16
C THR A 333 29.15 -4.69 -5.07
N SER A 334 28.43 -3.61 -4.87
CA SER A 334 28.52 -2.36 -5.65
C SER A 334 28.94 -1.13 -4.83
N ALA A 335 29.07 -1.24 -3.53
CA ALA A 335 29.55 -0.14 -2.70
C ALA A 335 30.96 -0.40 -2.25
N LEU A 336 31.91 0.23 -2.88
CA LEU A 336 33.17 0.58 -2.23
C LEU A 336 32.81 1.45 -1.03
N LEU A 337 32.69 0.82 0.15
CA LEU A 337 32.94 1.55 1.36
C LEU A 337 34.42 1.97 1.26
N GLY A 338 34.64 3.16 0.73
CA GLY A 338 35.81 3.87 1.09
C GLY A 338 35.75 3.98 2.59
N ALA A 339 36.33 3.01 3.32
CA ALA A 339 36.81 3.30 4.64
C ALA A 339 37.71 4.52 4.44
N ASN A 340 37.12 5.70 4.58
CA ASN A 340 37.92 6.89 4.65
C ASN A 340 38.65 6.79 5.97
N SER A 341 39.71 6.00 5.92
CA SER A 341 40.68 5.84 6.99
C SER A 341 41.55 7.08 7.16
N ASN A 342 41.12 8.21 6.58
CA ASN A 342 41.73 9.47 6.93
C ASN A 342 41.15 9.89 8.29
N PRO A 343 41.80 9.58 9.39
CA PRO A 343 41.46 10.25 10.64
C PRO A 343 41.57 11.74 10.35
N PRO A 344 40.67 12.59 10.87
CA PRO A 344 40.87 14.01 10.80
C PRO A 344 42.31 14.27 11.32
N ALA A 345 43.09 14.96 10.51
CA ALA A 345 44.42 15.38 10.91
C ALA A 345 44.23 16.10 12.24
N ILE A 346 44.67 15.47 13.35
CA ILE A 346 44.72 16.13 14.61
C ILE A 346 45.87 17.09 14.43
N GLY A 347 45.55 18.36 14.15
CA GLY A 347 46.50 19.44 14.25
C GLY A 347 47.03 19.45 15.67
N ILE A 348 48.33 19.31 15.79
CA ILE A 348 49.08 19.60 17.00
C ILE A 348 49.13 21.10 17.18
#